data_0b2d524bf50a2ab07bdf69c1ba28c5ff
#
_entry.id   0b2d524bf50a2ab07bdf69c1ba28c5ff
#
_cell.length_a   1.000
_cell.length_b   1.000
_cell.length_c   1.000
_cell.angle_alpha   90.00
_cell.angle_beta   90.00
_cell.angle_gamma   90.00
#
_symmetry.space_group_name_H-M   'P 1'
#
loop_
_entity.id
_entity.type
_entity.pdbx_description
1 polymer ?
#
loop_
_entity_poly.entity_id
_entity_poly.type
_entity_poly.pdbx_seq_one_letter_code
_entity_poly.pdbx_strand_id
1 'polypeptide(L)'
;MNDYNCPVDATISKIGGKYKAVILYHLKDETLRYNEIKRKIKKITDKMLAQQLHELEDDNLINRKVYAVVPPKTEYSLTELGQSLIPILDAMCVWGEQFMEE
;
A
#
# COMPACT_ATOMS: atom_id res chain seq x y z
N MET A 1 -14.91 0.17 21.60
CA MET A 1 -15.54 1.33 20.94
C MET A 1 -14.52 2.02 20.06
N ASN A 2 -14.90 2.42 18.87
CA ASN A 2 -14.01 3.10 17.96
C ASN A 2 -14.38 4.60 17.86
N ASP A 3 -13.44 5.37 17.35
CA ASP A 3 -13.59 6.82 17.22
C ASP A 3 -13.98 7.25 15.81
N TYR A 4 -14.38 6.30 14.98
CA TYR A 4 -14.71 6.61 13.59
C TYR A 4 -16.13 7.13 13.47
N ASN A 5 -16.32 8.13 12.62
CA ASN A 5 -17.65 8.70 12.36
C ASN A 5 -18.55 7.72 11.61
N CYS A 6 -17.97 6.93 10.74
CA CYS A 6 -18.70 5.96 9.91
C CYS A 6 -17.70 5.00 9.27
N PRO A 7 -18.19 3.92 8.62
CA PRO A 7 -17.27 2.97 7.97
C PRO A 7 -16.36 3.59 6.91
N VAL A 8 -16.80 4.63 6.21
CA VAL A 8 -15.94 5.32 5.23
C VAL A 8 -14.74 5.95 5.95
N ASP A 9 -15.00 6.59 7.09
CA ASP A 9 -13.94 7.19 7.89
C ASP A 9 -12.94 6.13 8.36
N ALA A 10 -13.44 4.98 8.80
CA ALA A 10 -12.59 3.87 9.22
C ALA A 10 -11.70 3.39 8.06
N THR A 11 -12.26 3.30 6.86
CA THR A 11 -11.50 2.87 5.68
C THR A 11 -10.41 3.89 5.35
N ILE A 12 -10.76 5.17 5.35
CA ILE A 12 -9.79 6.23 5.05
C ILE A 12 -8.64 6.22 6.06
N SER A 13 -8.92 5.89 7.32
CA SER A 13 -7.86 5.81 8.33
C SER A 13 -6.81 4.76 7.97
N LYS A 14 -7.17 3.75 7.19
CA LYS A 14 -6.26 2.67 6.81
C LYS A 14 -5.54 2.93 5.49
N ILE A 15 -6.18 3.61 4.56
CA ILE A 15 -5.62 3.80 3.21
C ILE A 15 -5.49 5.27 2.80
N GLY A 16 -5.81 6.19 3.70
CA GLY A 16 -5.89 7.62 3.38
C GLY A 16 -4.57 8.37 3.33
N GLY A 17 -3.45 7.75 3.69
CA GLY A 17 -2.15 8.38 3.56
C GLY A 17 -1.87 8.66 2.08
N LYS A 18 -0.99 9.62 1.81
CA LYS A 18 -0.76 10.10 0.45
C LYS A 18 -0.48 8.99 -0.56
N TYR A 19 0.22 7.94 -0.13
CA TYR A 19 0.64 6.87 -1.04
C TYR A 19 0.16 5.49 -0.63
N LYS A 20 -0.59 5.36 0.47
CA LYS A 20 -0.96 4.04 0.98
C LYS A 20 -1.77 3.21 -0.01
N ALA A 21 -2.82 3.80 -0.57
CA ALA A 21 -3.65 3.10 -1.55
C ALA A 21 -2.84 2.73 -2.79
N VAL A 22 -1.95 3.62 -3.22
CA VAL A 22 -1.10 3.36 -4.39
C VAL A 22 -0.15 2.20 -4.14
N ILE A 23 0.46 2.17 -2.96
CA ILE A 23 1.36 1.05 -2.57
C ILE A 23 0.58 -0.26 -2.59
N LEU A 24 -0.59 -0.29 -1.94
CA LEU A 24 -1.41 -1.48 -1.87
C LEU A 24 -1.81 -1.96 -3.26
N TYR A 25 -2.17 -1.03 -4.14
CA TYR A 25 -2.56 -1.37 -5.49
C TYR A 25 -1.43 -2.04 -6.26
N HIS A 26 -0.19 -1.54 -6.11
CA HIS A 26 0.96 -2.15 -6.77
C HIS A 26 1.29 -3.54 -6.22
N LEU A 27 0.87 -3.83 -4.99
CA LEU A 27 1.08 -5.15 -4.40
C LEU A 27 -0.06 -6.13 -4.70
N LYS A 28 -1.03 -5.71 -5.49
CA LYS A 28 -2.24 -6.49 -5.76
C LYS A 28 -1.95 -7.91 -6.25
N ASP A 29 -1.03 -8.06 -7.19
CA ASP A 29 -0.78 -9.34 -7.82
C ASP A 29 0.65 -9.83 -7.68
N GLU A 30 1.47 -9.16 -6.88
CA GLU A 30 2.88 -9.54 -6.81
C GLU A 30 3.52 -9.12 -5.51
N THR A 31 4.58 -9.83 -5.17
CA THR A 31 5.46 -9.49 -4.08
C THR A 31 6.55 -8.58 -4.63
N LEU A 32 6.77 -7.43 -3.99
CA LEU A 32 7.73 -6.45 -4.46
C LEU A 32 8.78 -6.15 -3.40
N ARG A 33 9.99 -5.89 -3.87
CA ARG A 33 11.06 -5.37 -3.01
C ARG A 33 10.90 -3.88 -2.82
N TYR A 34 11.51 -3.36 -1.76
CA TYR A 34 11.48 -1.93 -1.46
C TYR A 34 11.81 -1.07 -2.69
N ASN A 35 12.93 -1.37 -3.35
CA ASN A 35 13.36 -0.58 -4.49
C ASN A 35 12.43 -0.69 -5.70
N GLU A 36 11.77 -1.83 -5.83
CA GLU A 36 10.78 -2.02 -6.90
C GLU A 36 9.55 -1.15 -6.67
N ILE A 37 9.08 -1.09 -5.41
CA ILE A 37 7.97 -0.21 -5.06
C ILE A 37 8.36 1.24 -5.34
N LYS A 38 9.57 1.62 -4.92
CA LYS A 38 10.03 3.00 -5.09
C LYS A 38 10.07 3.40 -6.56
N ARG A 39 10.50 2.48 -7.43
CA ARG A 39 10.55 2.77 -8.86
C ARG A 39 9.17 2.92 -9.49
N LYS A 40 8.17 2.24 -8.94
CA LYS A 40 6.81 2.30 -9.47
C LYS A 40 6.06 3.56 -9.05
N ILE A 41 6.49 4.21 -7.97
CA ILE A 41 5.80 5.40 -7.46
C ILE A 41 6.69 6.61 -7.64
N LYS A 42 6.36 7.42 -8.65
CA LYS A 42 7.13 8.61 -8.96
C LYS A 42 7.04 9.62 -7.83
N LYS A 43 8.14 10.32 -7.58
CA LYS A 43 8.20 11.44 -6.63
C LYS A 43 8.06 11.04 -5.15
N ILE A 44 8.00 9.75 -4.83
CA ILE A 44 7.98 9.36 -3.43
C ILE A 44 9.41 9.44 -2.89
N THR A 45 9.57 10.01 -1.70
CA THR A 45 10.87 10.05 -1.03
C THR A 45 11.06 8.77 -0.22
N ASP A 46 12.32 8.44 0.09
CA ASP A 46 12.61 7.29 0.95
C ASP A 46 11.93 7.42 2.30
N LYS A 47 11.95 8.62 2.87
CA LYS A 47 11.30 8.86 4.16
C LYS A 47 9.81 8.57 4.10
N MET A 48 9.14 9.04 3.06
CA MET A 48 7.70 8.85 2.91
C MET A 48 7.38 7.38 2.66
N LEU A 49 8.14 6.72 1.78
CA LEU A 49 7.90 5.32 1.50
C LEU A 49 8.09 4.46 2.75
N ALA A 50 9.17 4.66 3.48
CA ALA A 50 9.42 3.90 4.70
C ALA A 50 8.30 4.11 5.71
N GLN A 51 7.85 5.34 5.88
CA GLN A 51 6.78 5.66 6.82
C GLN A 51 5.47 5.00 6.43
N GLN A 52 5.09 5.10 5.14
CA GLN A 52 3.84 4.53 4.66
C GLN A 52 3.86 3.00 4.76
N LEU A 53 4.98 2.37 4.41
CA LEU A 53 5.12 0.92 4.54
C LEU A 53 5.01 0.48 5.99
N HIS A 54 5.63 1.21 6.89
CA HIS A 54 5.58 0.89 8.32
C HIS A 54 4.14 0.97 8.84
N GLU A 55 3.42 2.00 8.47
CA GLU A 55 2.03 2.17 8.90
C GLU A 55 1.13 1.08 8.32
N LEU A 56 1.34 0.71 7.06
CA LEU A 56 0.57 -0.37 6.44
C LEU A 56 0.85 -1.71 7.13
N GLU A 57 2.09 -1.95 7.51
CA GLU A 57 2.46 -3.16 8.24
C GLU A 57 1.82 -3.18 9.63
N ASP A 58 1.86 -2.05 10.34
CA ASP A 58 1.26 -1.93 11.66
C ASP A 58 -0.26 -2.17 11.62
N ASP A 59 -0.91 -1.77 10.54
CA ASP A 59 -2.35 -2.01 10.35
C ASP A 59 -2.65 -3.39 9.80
N ASN A 60 -1.63 -4.25 9.70
CA ASN A 60 -1.77 -5.64 9.23
C ASN A 60 -2.31 -5.73 7.80
N LEU A 61 -1.97 -4.78 6.96
CA LEU A 61 -2.38 -4.79 5.56
C LEU A 61 -1.32 -5.39 4.65
N ILE A 62 -0.06 -5.33 5.06
CA ILE A 62 1.04 -5.90 4.30
C ILE A 62 1.94 -6.74 5.21
N ASN A 63 2.60 -7.70 4.60
CA ASN A 63 3.67 -8.48 5.21
C ASN A 63 5.00 -7.90 4.78
N ARG A 64 5.97 -7.89 5.68
CA ARG A 64 7.34 -7.54 5.38
C ARG A 64 8.20 -8.76 5.68
N LYS A 65 8.93 -9.25 4.71
CA LYS A 65 9.83 -10.39 4.88
C LYS A 65 11.25 -9.95 4.60
N VAL A 66 12.11 -10.15 5.59
CA VAL A 66 13.52 -9.81 5.49
C VAL A 66 14.31 -11.08 5.26
N TYR A 67 15.17 -11.08 4.25
CA TYR A 67 16.02 -12.22 3.92
C TYR A 67 17.42 -11.96 4.44
N ALA A 68 17.96 -12.90 5.18
CA ALA A 68 19.31 -12.80 5.75
C ALA A 68 20.34 -13.23 4.71
N VAL A 69 20.44 -12.45 3.64
CA VAL A 69 21.40 -12.65 2.56
C VAL A 69 22.29 -11.41 2.45
N VAL A 70 23.31 -11.46 1.61
CA VAL A 70 24.23 -10.33 1.43
C VAL A 70 24.18 -9.93 -0.04
N PRO A 71 23.73 -8.71 -0.36
CA PRO A 71 23.14 -7.72 0.56
C PRO A 71 21.75 -8.16 1.04
N PRO A 72 21.30 -7.70 2.21
CA PRO A 72 19.97 -8.06 2.71
C PRO A 72 18.90 -7.54 1.77
N LYS A 73 17.79 -8.26 1.69
CA LYS A 73 16.65 -7.83 0.88
C LYS A 73 15.37 -7.91 1.70
N THR A 74 14.45 -7.03 1.39
CA THR A 74 13.15 -6.97 2.05
C THR A 74 12.07 -7.04 0.98
N GLU A 75 11.08 -7.92 1.20
CA GLU A 75 9.96 -8.08 0.28
C GLU A 75 8.66 -7.74 0.99
N TYR A 76 7.73 -7.18 0.23
CA TYR A 76 6.42 -6.79 0.72
C TYR A 76 5.34 -7.46 -0.09
N SER A 77 4.29 -7.89 0.58
CA SER A 77 3.14 -8.53 -0.05
C SER A 77 1.89 -8.21 0.76
N LEU A 78 0.72 -8.35 0.13
CA LEU A 78 -0.53 -8.14 0.85
C LEU A 78 -0.79 -9.28 1.81
N THR A 79 -1.33 -8.93 2.99
CA THR A 79 -1.91 -9.91 3.91
C THR A 79 -3.28 -10.32 3.37
N GLU A 80 -3.92 -11.28 4.04
CA GLU A 80 -5.30 -11.62 3.71
C GLU A 80 -6.21 -10.40 3.86
N LEU A 81 -6.01 -9.62 4.94
CA LEU A 81 -6.76 -8.38 5.13
C LEU A 81 -6.49 -7.38 4.01
N GLY A 82 -5.22 -7.23 3.62
CA GLY A 82 -4.85 -6.36 2.50
C GLY A 82 -5.52 -6.77 1.20
N GLN A 83 -5.60 -8.08 0.95
CA GLN A 83 -6.27 -8.60 -0.24
C GLN A 83 -7.76 -8.26 -0.27
N SER A 84 -8.39 -8.15 0.89
CA SER A 84 -9.80 -7.79 0.97
C SER A 84 -10.08 -6.37 0.46
N LEU A 85 -9.03 -5.54 0.35
CA LEU A 85 -9.16 -4.19 -0.20
C LEU A 85 -9.11 -4.15 -1.72
N ILE A 86 -8.72 -5.25 -2.37
CA ILE A 86 -8.53 -5.26 -3.83
C ILE A 86 -9.77 -4.78 -4.58
N PRO A 87 -10.99 -5.25 -4.27
CA PRO A 87 -12.18 -4.75 -4.97
C PRO A 87 -12.36 -3.24 -4.83
N ILE A 88 -12.01 -2.69 -3.67
CA ILE A 88 -12.09 -1.25 -3.42
C ILE A 88 -11.06 -0.52 -4.26
N LEU A 89 -9.82 -1.02 -4.27
CA LEU A 89 -8.75 -0.43 -5.05
C LEU A 89 -9.04 -0.48 -6.55
N ASP A 90 -9.61 -1.59 -7.02
CA ASP A 90 -10.01 -1.72 -8.42
C ASP A 90 -11.07 -0.68 -8.78
N ALA A 91 -12.04 -0.46 -7.90
CA ALA A 91 -13.07 0.55 -8.13
C ALA A 91 -12.46 1.95 -8.17
N MET A 92 -11.50 2.21 -7.28
CA MET A 92 -10.78 3.49 -7.30
C MET A 92 -10.01 3.68 -8.60
N CYS A 93 -9.41 2.61 -9.11
CA CYS A 93 -8.69 2.65 -10.38
C CYS A 93 -9.63 3.03 -11.52
N VAL A 94 -10.78 2.36 -11.60
CA VAL A 94 -11.76 2.64 -12.66
C VAL A 94 -12.25 4.09 -12.58
N TRP A 95 -12.58 4.53 -11.38
CA TRP A 95 -13.07 5.90 -11.22
C TRP A 95 -11.99 6.93 -11.60
N GLY A 96 -10.74 6.64 -11.24
CA GLY A 96 -9.63 7.55 -11.48
C GLY A 96 -9.22 7.64 -12.94
N GLU A 97 -9.55 6.65 -13.76
CA GLU A 97 -9.15 6.64 -15.17
C GLU A 97 -9.61 7.87 -15.95
N GLN A 98 -10.75 8.44 -15.55
CA GLN A 98 -11.28 9.63 -16.23
C GLN A 98 -10.34 10.84 -16.12
N PHE A 99 -9.40 10.81 -15.17
CA PHE A 99 -8.45 11.90 -14.93
C PHE A 99 -7.07 11.64 -15.52
N MET A 100 -6.89 10.47 -16.13
CA MET A 100 -5.61 10.12 -16.73
C MET A 100 -5.55 10.63 -18.16
N GLU A 101 -4.46 11.31 -18.48
CA GLU A 101 -4.24 11.80 -19.85
C GLU A 101 -3.31 10.86 -20.58
N GLU A 102 -3.51 10.78 -21.88
CA GLU A 102 -2.65 9.98 -22.73
C GLU A 102 -1.42 10.72 -23.17
#